data_371e3f82bd9907802ab8430477fbb414
#
_entry.id   371e3f82bd9907802ab8430477fbb414
#
_cell.length_a   1.000
_cell.length_b   1.000
_cell.length_c   1.000
_cell.angle_alpha   90.00
_cell.angle_beta   90.00
_cell.angle_gamma   90.00
#
_symmetry.space_group_name_H-M   'P 1'
#
loop_
_entity.id
_entity.type
_entity.pdbx_description
1 polymer ?
#
loop_
_entity_poly.entity_id
_entity_poly.type
_entity_poly.pdbx_seq_one_letter_code
_entity_poly.pdbx_strand_id
1 'polypeptide(L)'
;MNLTKEVIEHERIRTTETKAKAVKPELEKLITLAKRGDLHARRQALSALGQDKFAVYKLFEEIAPRYSERPGGYSRILKLGPRRSDSTEMVLLELV
;
A
#
# COMPACT_ATOMS: atom_id res chain seq x y z
N MET A 1 -5.27 -13.15 1.83
CA MET A 1 -4.32 -12.31 1.06
C MET A 1 -4.25 -10.92 1.68
N ASN A 2 -3.04 -10.41 1.85
CA ASN A 2 -2.84 -9.07 2.39
C ASN A 2 -2.58 -8.10 1.23
N LEU A 3 -3.59 -7.32 0.85
CA LEU A 3 -3.49 -6.40 -0.30
C LEU A 3 -2.52 -5.25 -0.04
N THR A 4 -2.42 -4.78 1.20
CA THR A 4 -1.45 -3.74 1.56
C THR A 4 -0.03 -4.22 1.28
N LYS A 5 0.27 -5.45 1.68
CA LYS A 5 1.56 -6.07 1.42
C LYS A 5 1.83 -6.18 -0.09
N GLU A 6 0.82 -6.58 -0.86
CA GLU A 6 0.96 -6.68 -2.31
C GLU A 6 1.30 -5.35 -2.97
N VAL A 7 0.67 -4.25 -2.50
CA VAL A 7 1.00 -2.92 -3.03
C VAL A 7 2.44 -2.55 -2.69
N ILE A 8 2.88 -2.86 -1.49
CA ILE A 8 4.27 -2.57 -1.09
C ILE A 8 5.26 -3.35 -1.95
N GLU A 9 5.00 -4.63 -2.16
CA GLU A 9 5.90 -5.49 -2.95
C GLU A 9 5.95 -5.10 -4.42
N HIS A 10 4.81 -4.84 -5.03
CA HIS A 10 4.70 -4.61 -6.47
C HIS A 10 4.53 -3.15 -6.86
N GLU A 11 4.30 -2.28 -5.89
CA GLU A 11 4.06 -0.83 -6.02
C GLU A 11 2.77 -0.49 -6.74
N ARG A 12 2.06 -1.47 -7.28
CA ARG A 12 0.71 -1.30 -7.84
C ARG A 12 0.02 -2.65 -7.90
N ILE A 13 -1.29 -2.62 -7.75
CA ILE A 13 -2.11 -3.83 -7.89
C ILE A 13 -3.38 -3.50 -8.64
N ARG A 14 -3.89 -4.49 -9.35
CA ARG A 14 -5.18 -4.43 -10.01
C ARG A 14 -6.18 -5.14 -9.11
N THR A 15 -7.24 -4.43 -8.73
CA THR A 15 -8.25 -4.97 -7.83
C THR A 15 -9.59 -4.29 -8.05
N THR A 16 -10.61 -4.69 -7.30
CA THR A 16 -11.91 -4.03 -7.37
C THR A 16 -11.86 -2.67 -6.69
N GLU A 17 -12.73 -1.76 -7.12
CA GLU A 17 -12.81 -0.43 -6.54
C GLU A 17 -13.10 -0.48 -5.05
N THR A 18 -14.00 -1.38 -4.62
CA THR A 18 -14.35 -1.54 -3.21
C THR A 18 -13.15 -1.93 -2.36
N LYS A 19 -12.37 -2.91 -2.83
CA LYS A 19 -11.17 -3.35 -2.10
C LYS A 19 -10.10 -2.27 -2.06
N ALA A 20 -9.91 -1.56 -3.18
CA ALA A 20 -8.92 -0.49 -3.25
C ALA A 20 -9.25 0.64 -2.27
N LYS A 21 -10.52 1.02 -2.18
CA LYS A 21 -10.97 2.06 -1.23
C LYS A 21 -10.77 1.65 0.21
N ALA A 22 -10.88 0.35 0.51
CA ALA A 22 -10.65 -0.15 1.87
C ALA A 22 -9.16 -0.20 2.21
N VAL A 23 -8.32 -0.56 1.23
CA VAL A 23 -6.88 -0.73 1.44
C VAL A 23 -6.13 0.59 1.47
N LYS A 24 -6.54 1.55 0.65
CA LYS A 24 -5.82 2.82 0.51
C LYS A 24 -5.55 3.54 1.83
N PRO A 25 -6.52 3.72 2.74
CA PRO A 25 -6.25 4.38 4.02
C PRO A 25 -5.22 3.62 4.87
N GLU A 26 -5.29 2.29 4.88
CA GLU A 26 -4.35 1.46 5.63
C GLU A 26 -2.94 1.60 5.08
N LEU A 27 -2.81 1.58 3.76
CA LEU A 27 -1.55 1.75 3.07
C LEU A 27 -0.93 3.11 3.38
N GLU A 28 -1.74 4.17 3.32
CA GLU A 28 -1.28 5.53 3.61
C GLU A 28 -0.79 5.66 5.05
N LYS A 29 -1.52 5.10 6.01
CA LYS A 29 -1.12 5.10 7.41
C LYS A 29 0.19 4.36 7.62
N LEU A 30 0.35 3.25 6.93
CA LEU A 30 1.54 2.41 7.06
C LEU A 30 2.77 3.14 6.52
N ILE A 31 2.65 3.85 5.41
CA ILE A 31 3.76 4.63 4.86
C ILE A 31 4.11 5.79 5.81
N THR A 32 3.10 6.47 6.35
CA THR A 32 3.34 7.53 7.35
C THR A 32 4.07 6.98 8.57
N LEU A 33 3.66 5.82 9.05
CA LEU A 33 4.33 5.14 10.16
C LEU A 33 5.78 4.82 9.84
N ALA A 34 6.02 4.31 8.63
CA ALA A 34 7.37 3.93 8.20
C ALA A 34 8.29 5.13 8.08
N LYS A 35 7.77 6.31 7.81
CA LYS A 35 8.57 7.54 7.73
C LYS A 35 9.19 7.89 9.08
N ARG A 36 8.62 7.41 10.19
CA ARG A 36 9.24 7.59 11.52
C ARG A 36 10.55 6.82 11.65
N GLY A 37 10.60 5.63 11.04
CA GLY A 37 11.83 4.82 10.97
C GLY A 37 12.30 4.17 12.25
N ASP A 38 11.61 4.34 13.38
CA ASP A 38 12.05 3.78 14.65
C ASP A 38 11.68 2.29 14.79
N LEU A 39 12.25 1.65 15.81
CA LEU A 39 12.06 0.23 16.06
C LEU A 39 10.59 -0.10 16.34
N HIS A 40 9.90 0.76 17.09
CA HIS A 40 8.48 0.55 17.39
C HIS A 40 7.65 0.57 16.12
N ALA A 41 7.92 1.52 15.22
CA ALA A 41 7.24 1.59 13.93
C ALA A 41 7.49 0.34 13.09
N ARG A 42 8.73 -0.17 13.08
CA ARG A 42 9.05 -1.40 12.34
C ARG A 42 8.28 -2.61 12.89
N ARG A 43 8.14 -2.71 14.21
CA ARG A 43 7.37 -3.80 14.84
C ARG A 43 5.90 -3.72 14.47
N GLN A 44 5.33 -2.53 14.48
CA GLN A 44 3.93 -2.34 14.08
C GLN A 44 3.73 -2.70 12.59
N ALA A 45 4.65 -2.29 11.74
CA ALA A 45 4.58 -2.60 10.31
C ALA A 45 4.70 -4.11 10.07
N LEU A 46 5.59 -4.77 10.79
CA LEU A 46 5.77 -6.22 10.66
C LEU A 46 4.47 -6.95 10.98
N SER A 47 3.79 -6.54 12.06
CA SER A 47 2.50 -7.11 12.42
C SER A 47 1.45 -6.87 11.34
N ALA A 48 1.38 -5.64 10.80
CA ALA A 48 0.42 -5.28 9.77
C ALA A 48 0.66 -6.01 8.45
N LEU A 49 1.90 -6.37 8.15
CA LEU A 49 2.30 -7.01 6.90
C LEU A 49 2.45 -8.53 7.02
N GLY A 50 1.80 -9.12 8.03
CA GLY A 50 1.77 -10.58 8.19
C GLY A 50 3.13 -11.19 8.48
N GLN A 51 3.99 -10.51 9.21
CA GLN A 51 5.31 -10.96 9.61
C GLN A 51 6.27 -11.13 8.42
N ASP A 52 6.00 -10.47 7.30
CA ASP A 52 6.86 -10.53 6.12
C ASP A 52 8.00 -9.52 6.24
N LYS A 53 9.18 -9.99 6.56
CA LYS A 53 10.36 -9.17 6.78
C LYS A 53 10.83 -8.45 5.51
N PHE A 54 10.65 -9.07 4.35
CA PHE A 54 11.04 -8.47 3.08
C PHE A 54 10.14 -7.27 2.74
N ALA A 55 8.84 -7.41 2.99
CA ALA A 55 7.92 -6.31 2.77
C ALA A 55 8.22 -5.14 3.70
N VAL A 56 8.53 -5.43 4.97
CA VAL A 56 8.92 -4.40 5.94
C VAL A 56 10.21 -3.70 5.51
N TYR A 57 11.20 -4.47 5.08
CA TYR A 57 12.46 -3.92 4.60
C TYR A 57 12.22 -2.96 3.42
N LYS A 58 11.46 -3.41 2.44
CA LYS A 58 11.16 -2.57 1.27
C LYS A 58 10.42 -1.30 1.67
N LEU A 59 9.44 -1.42 2.57
CA LEU A 59 8.67 -0.28 3.05
C LEU A 59 9.56 0.78 3.70
N PHE A 60 10.48 0.36 4.59
CA PHE A 60 11.30 1.30 5.35
C PHE A 60 12.52 1.80 4.57
N GLU A 61 13.11 0.96 3.73
CA GLU A 61 14.36 1.31 3.05
C GLU A 61 14.17 1.91 1.66
N GLU A 62 13.06 1.58 1.00
CA GLU A 62 12.85 2.03 -0.38
C GLU A 62 11.64 2.94 -0.54
N ILE A 63 10.51 2.62 0.10
CA ILE A 63 9.26 3.35 -0.10
C ILE A 63 9.18 4.59 0.76
N ALA A 64 9.35 4.45 2.07
CA ALA A 64 9.24 5.60 2.99
C ALA A 64 10.20 6.74 2.65
N PRO A 65 11.49 6.48 2.33
CA PRO A 65 12.40 7.57 1.94
C PRO A 65 11.95 8.33 0.70
N ARG A 66 11.26 7.66 -0.22
CA ARG A 66 10.73 8.26 -1.44
C ARG A 66 9.75 9.40 -1.14
N TYR A 67 9.04 9.29 0.00
CA TYR A 67 7.99 10.23 0.38
C TYR A 67 8.34 11.09 1.58
N SER A 68 9.62 11.20 1.91
CA SER A 68 10.07 11.95 3.10
C SER A 68 9.58 13.40 3.11
N GLU A 69 9.47 14.03 1.95
CA GLU A 69 9.03 15.41 1.80
C GLU A 69 7.53 15.54 1.53
N ARG A 70 6.82 14.43 1.40
CA ARG A 70 5.39 14.44 1.06
C ARG A 70 4.56 14.17 2.32
N PRO A 71 3.64 15.07 2.71
CA PRO A 71 2.88 14.90 3.97
C PRO A 71 1.74 13.90 3.89
N GLY A 72 1.45 13.33 2.72
CA GLY A 72 0.38 12.37 2.50
C GLY A 72 0.17 12.16 1.02
N GLY A 73 -0.91 11.45 0.65
CA GLY A 73 -1.22 11.22 -0.76
C GLY A 73 -0.17 10.37 -1.46
N TYR A 74 0.26 9.29 -0.82
CA TYR A 74 1.31 8.42 -1.36
C TYR A 74 0.81 7.46 -2.41
N SER A 75 -0.49 7.33 -2.56
CA SER A 75 -1.10 6.38 -3.49
C SER A 75 -2.25 7.02 -4.25
N ARG A 76 -2.63 6.38 -5.35
CA ARG A 76 -3.77 6.84 -6.14
C ARG A 76 -4.52 5.65 -6.72
N ILE A 77 -5.79 5.86 -7.06
CA ILE A 77 -6.66 4.86 -7.66
C ILE A 77 -6.98 5.33 -9.08
N LEU A 78 -6.67 4.50 -10.07
CA LEU A 78 -6.99 4.76 -11.47
C LEU A 78 -8.07 3.79 -11.94
N LYS A 79 -9.12 4.29 -12.53
CA LYS A 79 -10.22 3.45 -13.01
C LYS A 79 -9.83 2.73 -14.29
N LEU A 80 -10.08 1.42 -14.33
CA LEU A 80 -9.79 0.56 -15.47
C LEU A 80 -11.05 0.13 -16.22
N GLY A 81 -12.24 0.43 -15.67
CA GLY A 81 -13.51 0.01 -16.26
C GLY A 81 -14.01 -1.30 -15.68
N PRO A 82 -15.20 -1.73 -16.11
CA PRO A 82 -15.84 -2.93 -15.57
C PRO A 82 -15.14 -4.20 -16.03
N ARG A 83 -15.13 -5.20 -15.15
CA ARG A 83 -14.62 -6.53 -15.47
C ARG A 83 -15.63 -7.24 -16.39
N ARG A 84 -15.14 -7.97 -17.38
CA ARG A 84 -16.00 -8.63 -18.38
C ARG A 84 -16.98 -9.63 -17.77
N SER A 85 -16.54 -10.39 -16.78
CA SER A 85 -17.32 -11.52 -16.26
C SER A 85 -18.56 -11.10 -15.48
N ASP A 86 -18.50 -9.98 -14.74
CA ASP A 86 -19.58 -9.60 -13.81
C ASP A 86 -19.81 -8.10 -13.71
N SER A 87 -19.19 -7.32 -14.59
CA SER A 87 -19.30 -5.86 -14.62
C SER A 87 -18.79 -5.16 -13.36
N THR A 88 -18.00 -5.84 -12.52
CA THR A 88 -17.40 -5.24 -11.36
C THR A 88 -16.38 -4.18 -11.78
N GLU A 89 -16.46 -2.99 -11.18
CA GLU A 89 -15.51 -1.93 -11.46
C GLU A 89 -14.11 -2.30 -10.98
N MET A 90 -13.16 -2.31 -11.91
CA MET A 90 -11.77 -2.60 -11.65
C MET A 90 -10.96 -1.32 -11.59
N VAL A 91 -9.96 -1.31 -10.74
CA VAL A 91 -9.06 -0.16 -10.59
C VAL A 91 -7.63 -0.62 -10.46
N LEU A 92 -6.72 0.31 -10.69
CA LEU A 92 -5.30 0.15 -10.38
C LEU A 92 -5.02 1.01 -9.15
N LEU A 93 -4.59 0.38 -8.06
CA LEU A 93 -4.13 1.08 -6.87
C LEU A 93 -2.61 1.09 -6.94
N GLU A 94 -2.02 2.29 -6.97
CA GLU A 94 -0.58 2.40 -7.15
C GLU A 94 0.03 3.48 -6.28
N LEU A 95 1.32 3.34 -6.00
CA LEU A 95 2.12 4.37 -5.34
C LEU A 95 2.46 5.45 -6.36
N VAL A 96 2.37 6.69 -5.94
CA VAL A 96 2.67 7.82 -6.83
C VAL A 96 4.17 8.06 -7.00
#